data_f253e43b1485031c9c6418bdc6196292
#
_entry.id   f253e43b1485031c9c6418bdc6196292
#
_cell.length_a   1.000
_cell.length_b   1.000
_cell.length_c   1.000
_cell.angle_alpha   90.00
_cell.angle_beta   90.00
_cell.angle_gamma   90.00
#
_symmetry.space_group_name_H-M   'P 1'
#
loop_
_entity.id
_entity.type
_entity.pdbx_description
1 polymer ?
#
loop_
_entity_poly.entity_id
_entity_poly.type
_entity_poly.pdbx_seq_one_letter_code
_entity_poly.pdbx_strand_id
1 'polypeptide(L)'
;MSVESLKSKNKPVRKEENKTMRSDAVKTGTQQAPHRSLFNALGMTKEEMYRPLVGIVSSYNEIVPGHMNLDKIAQAVKLGVAMAGGTPVMFPAIAVCDGIAMGHVGMKYSLVTRDLIADSTEAMAMAHQFDALVMIPNCDKNVPGLLMAAARLNVPTVFVSGGPMLAGHLNGHKTSLSSMFEAVGAYAAGKLDEDGLTECEMKTCPTCGSCSGMYTANSMNCLTEVLGMGLKGNGTIPAVYSERIRLAKHAGMQVMEMYRKNIRPRDIMTKEAILNALTVDMALGCSTNSMLHLPAIAHEIGMDFDISFANEISAKTPNLCHLAPAGPTYMEDLNEAGGVYAVMNELNKKGLLHTECMTVTGKTVGENIKDCVNLNPEVIRPIDNPYSQTGGLAVLKGNLAPDGGVVKRSAVVEEMMVHEGPARVFDCEEDAIAAIKGGKIVEGDVVVIRYEGPKGGPGMREMLNPTSAIAGMGLGSSVALITDGRFSGASRGASIGHVSPEAAVGGPIALVEEGDIISINIPELKLEIKVSDEEMQARKAKWQPREPKVTTGYLARYAAMVTSGDRGAILEVPKAK
;
A
#
# COMPACT_ATOMS: atom_id res chain seq x y z
N MET A 1 -55.38 10.16 50.99
CA MET A 1 -54.75 8.95 50.37
C MET A 1 -53.37 9.37 49.93
N SER A 2 -52.37 8.79 50.61
CA SER A 2 -50.97 9.20 50.61
C SER A 2 -50.19 8.76 49.35
N VAL A 3 -49.32 9.62 48.87
CA VAL A 3 -48.41 9.40 47.73
C VAL A 3 -47.17 8.60 48.22
N GLU A 4 -47.40 7.34 48.65
CA GLU A 4 -46.34 6.45 49.13
C GLU A 4 -46.50 5.04 48.62
N SER A 5 -46.45 4.81 47.29
CA SER A 5 -46.26 3.43 46.79
C SER A 5 -45.85 3.37 45.30
N LEU A 6 -44.78 4.04 44.88
CA LEU A 6 -44.13 3.76 43.61
C LEU A 6 -42.60 3.78 43.77
N LYS A 7 -42.09 2.91 44.68
CA LYS A 7 -40.68 2.51 44.62
C LYS A 7 -40.58 1.34 43.65
N SER A 8 -40.34 1.65 42.39
CA SER A 8 -39.94 0.64 41.41
C SER A 8 -38.58 0.06 41.85
N LYS A 9 -38.56 -1.25 42.10
CA LYS A 9 -37.34 -2.01 42.35
C LYS A 9 -36.54 -2.07 41.06
N ASN A 10 -35.71 -1.08 40.80
CA ASN A 10 -34.63 -1.21 39.83
C ASN A 10 -33.64 -2.25 40.38
N LYS A 11 -33.67 -3.46 39.80
CA LYS A 11 -32.59 -4.43 40.00
C LYS A 11 -31.29 -3.76 39.51
N PRO A 12 -30.19 -3.85 40.29
CA PRO A 12 -28.92 -3.32 39.82
C PRO A 12 -28.52 -4.11 38.58
N VAL A 13 -28.31 -3.39 37.48
CA VAL A 13 -27.59 -3.89 36.33
C VAL A 13 -26.25 -4.44 36.85
N ARG A 14 -25.96 -5.72 36.53
CA ARG A 14 -24.69 -6.36 36.89
C ARG A 14 -23.56 -5.35 36.65
N LYS A 15 -22.78 -5.08 37.69
CA LYS A 15 -21.49 -4.37 37.56
C LYS A 15 -20.63 -5.26 36.68
N GLU A 16 -20.50 -4.94 35.41
CA GLU A 16 -19.33 -5.37 34.63
C GLU A 16 -18.10 -4.90 35.42
N GLU A 17 -17.14 -5.80 35.59
CA GLU A 17 -15.86 -5.48 36.25
C GLU A 17 -15.32 -4.20 35.67
N ASN A 18 -15.02 -3.22 36.52
CA ASN A 18 -14.52 -1.90 36.13
C ASN A 18 -13.15 -2.03 35.45
N LYS A 19 -13.16 -2.34 34.14
CA LYS A 19 -11.96 -2.26 33.33
C LYS A 19 -11.59 -0.79 33.18
N THR A 20 -10.44 -0.38 33.71
CA THR A 20 -9.93 0.97 33.58
C THR A 20 -9.73 1.32 32.10
N MET A 21 -10.39 2.37 31.62
CA MET A 21 -10.26 2.88 30.26
C MET A 21 -8.98 3.73 30.13
N ARG A 22 -8.32 3.71 28.98
CA ARG A 22 -7.21 4.65 28.71
C ARG A 22 -7.68 6.09 28.82
N SER A 23 -8.86 6.37 28.28
CA SER A 23 -9.51 7.68 28.32
C SER A 23 -9.89 8.15 29.72
N ASP A 24 -9.83 7.30 30.77
CA ASP A 24 -9.99 7.73 32.15
C ASP A 24 -8.93 8.75 32.56
N ALA A 25 -7.74 8.72 31.97
CA ALA A 25 -6.68 9.69 32.16
C ALA A 25 -7.11 11.14 31.82
N VAL A 26 -8.10 11.32 30.97
CA VAL A 26 -8.65 12.63 30.56
C VAL A 26 -10.11 12.86 30.98
N LYS A 27 -10.78 11.86 31.56
CA LYS A 27 -12.21 11.93 31.89
C LYS A 27 -12.52 11.78 33.37
N THR A 28 -11.74 11.01 34.14
CA THR A 28 -12.10 10.53 35.46
C THR A 28 -11.32 11.25 36.57
N GLY A 29 -12.02 11.59 37.66
CA GLY A 29 -11.43 12.24 38.82
C GLY A 29 -11.56 13.77 38.81
N THR A 30 -11.31 14.39 39.97
CA THR A 30 -11.45 15.86 40.17
C THR A 30 -10.43 16.64 39.35
N GLN A 31 -9.21 16.11 39.24
CA GLN A 31 -8.11 16.78 38.49
C GLN A 31 -8.42 16.90 36.98
N GLN A 32 -9.29 16.06 36.43
CA GLN A 32 -9.71 16.09 35.03
C GLN A 32 -10.94 16.96 34.76
N ALA A 33 -11.39 17.75 35.77
CA ALA A 33 -12.49 18.72 35.58
C ALA A 33 -12.21 19.71 34.43
N PRO A 34 -10.99 20.28 34.27
CA PRO A 34 -10.66 21.14 33.12
C PRO A 34 -10.83 20.41 31.78
N HIS A 35 -10.38 19.15 31.66
CA HIS A 35 -10.54 18.37 30.45
C HIS A 35 -12.02 18.13 30.12
N ARG A 36 -12.84 17.77 31.11
CA ARG A 36 -14.29 17.59 30.91
C ARG A 36 -14.98 18.88 30.51
N SER A 37 -14.50 20.04 30.98
CA SER A 37 -14.99 21.33 30.50
C SER A 37 -14.77 21.51 28.99
N LEU A 38 -13.64 21.05 28.45
CA LEU A 38 -13.36 21.05 27.02
C LEU A 38 -14.24 20.04 26.27
N PHE A 39 -14.47 18.86 26.82
CA PHE A 39 -15.42 17.89 26.22
C PHE A 39 -16.86 18.45 26.22
N ASN A 40 -17.27 19.19 27.25
CA ASN A 40 -18.55 19.90 27.25
C ASN A 40 -18.61 20.95 26.12
N ALA A 41 -17.50 21.66 25.83
CA ALA A 41 -17.44 22.61 24.72
C ALA A 41 -17.59 21.94 23.34
N LEU A 42 -17.27 20.64 23.23
CA LEU A 42 -17.54 19.82 22.04
C LEU A 42 -19.00 19.34 21.96
N GLY A 43 -19.84 19.68 22.94
CA GLY A 43 -21.23 19.21 23.02
C GLY A 43 -21.40 17.78 23.53
N MET A 44 -20.38 17.17 24.12
CA MET A 44 -20.49 15.82 24.68
C MET A 44 -21.39 15.81 25.92
N THR A 45 -22.29 14.84 25.98
CA THR A 45 -23.13 14.59 27.16
C THR A 45 -22.34 13.81 28.25
N LYS A 46 -22.88 13.78 29.45
CA LYS A 46 -22.29 12.97 30.54
C LYS A 46 -22.26 11.49 30.18
N GLU A 47 -23.31 10.99 29.54
CA GLU A 47 -23.44 9.59 29.12
C GLU A 47 -22.35 9.22 28.09
N GLU A 48 -22.06 10.11 27.15
CA GLU A 48 -20.97 9.93 26.19
C GLU A 48 -19.59 9.90 26.85
N MET A 49 -19.37 10.77 27.86
CA MET A 49 -18.11 10.80 28.62
C MET A 49 -17.83 9.52 29.42
N TYR A 50 -18.87 8.77 29.82
CA TYR A 50 -18.71 7.51 30.54
C TYR A 50 -18.43 6.30 29.65
N ARG A 51 -18.57 6.46 28.33
CA ARG A 51 -18.31 5.40 27.35
C ARG A 51 -16.85 5.38 26.91
N PRO A 52 -16.36 4.26 26.35
CA PRO A 52 -15.06 4.21 25.70
C PRO A 52 -14.95 5.25 24.59
N LEU A 53 -13.86 6.01 24.59
CA LEU A 53 -13.58 7.04 23.58
C LEU A 53 -12.91 6.40 22.37
N VAL A 54 -13.58 6.41 21.22
CA VAL A 54 -13.13 5.76 19.98
C VAL A 54 -12.69 6.82 18.98
N GLY A 55 -11.40 6.81 18.61
CA GLY A 55 -10.86 7.68 17.58
C GLY A 55 -11.21 7.17 16.18
N ILE A 56 -11.85 8.01 15.37
CA ILE A 56 -12.14 7.73 13.96
C ILE A 56 -11.11 8.50 13.14
N VAL A 57 -10.09 7.79 12.65
CA VAL A 57 -8.98 8.38 11.90
C VAL A 57 -9.36 8.37 10.42
N SER A 58 -9.82 9.50 9.90
CA SER A 58 -10.28 9.61 8.52
C SER A 58 -9.33 10.43 7.67
N SER A 59 -8.95 9.91 6.53
CA SER A 59 -8.14 10.64 5.55
C SER A 59 -8.99 11.37 4.48
N TYR A 60 -10.24 11.69 4.80
CA TYR A 60 -11.12 12.49 3.94
C TYR A 60 -10.44 13.78 3.48
N ASN A 61 -10.51 14.04 2.19
CA ASN A 61 -10.19 15.31 1.56
C ASN A 61 -10.86 15.39 0.17
N GLU A 62 -10.89 16.58 -0.44
CA GLU A 62 -11.57 16.83 -1.70
C GLU A 62 -10.66 16.78 -2.93
N ILE A 63 -9.31 16.60 -2.74
CA ILE A 63 -8.35 16.58 -3.86
C ILE A 63 -8.01 15.16 -4.31
N VAL A 64 -8.17 14.16 -3.46
CA VAL A 64 -7.84 12.76 -3.77
C VAL A 64 -9.13 12.02 -4.14
N PRO A 65 -9.30 11.54 -5.40
CA PRO A 65 -10.52 10.84 -5.81
C PRO A 65 -10.87 9.63 -4.95
N GLY A 66 -9.84 8.94 -4.43
CA GLY A 66 -9.99 7.82 -3.50
C GLY A 66 -10.51 8.21 -2.12
N HIS A 67 -10.53 9.49 -1.77
CA HIS A 67 -10.83 9.98 -0.43
C HIS A 67 -12.07 10.86 -0.33
N MET A 68 -12.59 11.34 -1.46
CA MET A 68 -13.71 12.28 -1.49
C MET A 68 -15.03 11.76 -0.90
N ASN A 69 -15.17 10.44 -0.75
CA ASN A 69 -16.35 9.80 -0.15
C ASN A 69 -16.10 9.29 1.29
N LEU A 70 -14.91 9.51 1.86
CA LEU A 70 -14.57 8.98 3.19
C LEU A 70 -15.32 9.70 4.32
N ASP A 71 -15.89 10.87 4.08
CA ASP A 71 -16.84 11.54 4.99
C ASP A 71 -18.05 10.63 5.28
N LYS A 72 -18.65 10.03 4.24
CA LYS A 72 -19.79 9.10 4.35
C LYS A 72 -19.41 7.81 5.06
N ILE A 73 -18.21 7.28 4.76
CA ILE A 73 -17.65 6.12 5.46
C ILE A 73 -17.47 6.43 6.95
N ALA A 74 -16.86 7.59 7.28
CA ALA A 74 -16.64 8.00 8.66
C ALA A 74 -17.96 8.16 9.43
N GLN A 75 -18.99 8.76 8.83
CA GLN A 75 -20.31 8.85 9.45
C GLN A 75 -20.93 7.47 9.70
N ALA A 76 -20.82 6.54 8.76
CA ALA A 76 -21.29 5.17 8.93
C ALA A 76 -20.55 4.44 10.07
N VAL A 77 -19.23 4.60 10.15
CA VAL A 77 -18.41 4.06 11.27
C VAL A 77 -18.86 4.65 12.59
N LYS A 78 -19.05 5.96 12.69
CA LYS A 78 -19.53 6.64 13.91
C LYS A 78 -20.86 6.07 14.39
N LEU A 79 -21.80 5.83 13.47
CA LEU A 79 -23.07 5.17 13.81
C LEU A 79 -22.85 3.76 14.37
N GLY A 80 -21.97 2.96 13.76
CA GLY A 80 -21.62 1.62 14.24
C GLY A 80 -21.02 1.63 15.64
N VAL A 81 -20.09 2.53 15.92
CA VAL A 81 -19.49 2.73 17.25
C VAL A 81 -20.55 3.11 18.29
N ALA A 82 -21.40 4.10 17.97
CA ALA A 82 -22.45 4.56 18.88
C ALA A 82 -23.48 3.46 19.18
N MET A 83 -23.90 2.68 18.17
CA MET A 83 -24.79 1.52 18.33
C MET A 83 -24.19 0.46 19.25
N ALA A 84 -22.87 0.29 19.24
CA ALA A 84 -22.15 -0.67 20.07
C ALA A 84 -21.73 -0.12 21.45
N GLY A 85 -22.12 1.13 21.78
CA GLY A 85 -21.92 1.73 23.11
C GLY A 85 -20.60 2.47 23.30
N GLY A 86 -19.90 2.83 22.23
CA GLY A 86 -18.73 3.71 22.24
C GLY A 86 -19.09 5.17 21.95
N THR A 87 -18.16 6.10 22.23
CA THR A 87 -18.24 7.51 21.86
C THR A 87 -17.24 7.81 20.74
N PRO A 88 -17.71 7.98 19.49
CA PRO A 88 -16.82 8.18 18.35
C PRO A 88 -16.42 9.66 18.22
N VAL A 89 -15.11 9.91 18.09
CA VAL A 89 -14.55 11.24 17.82
C VAL A 89 -13.62 11.17 16.61
N MET A 90 -13.90 11.96 15.59
CA MET A 90 -13.12 11.97 14.35
C MET A 90 -11.96 12.95 14.44
N PHE A 91 -10.79 12.55 13.91
CA PHE A 91 -9.67 13.42 13.60
C PHE A 91 -9.04 13.00 12.25
N PRO A 92 -8.38 13.96 11.53
CA PRO A 92 -7.89 13.68 10.20
C PRO A 92 -6.54 12.97 10.17
N ALA A 93 -6.33 12.14 9.15
CA ALA A 93 -5.04 11.81 8.58
C ALA A 93 -4.90 12.49 7.21
N ILE A 94 -3.66 12.79 6.80
CA ILE A 94 -3.41 13.33 5.46
C ILE A 94 -3.35 12.23 4.41
N ALA A 95 -3.48 12.61 3.14
CA ALA A 95 -3.23 11.74 1.99
C ALA A 95 -2.77 12.57 0.79
N VAL A 96 -1.90 11.96 -0.03
CA VAL A 96 -1.49 12.46 -1.35
C VAL A 96 -2.05 11.53 -2.41
N CYS A 97 -2.52 12.07 -3.52
CA CYS A 97 -2.90 11.29 -4.68
C CYS A 97 -1.67 11.06 -5.56
N ASP A 98 -1.19 9.83 -5.63
CA ASP A 98 -0.03 9.47 -6.44
C ASP A 98 -0.27 9.75 -7.93
N GLY A 99 -1.49 9.52 -8.42
CA GLY A 99 -1.86 9.83 -9.81
C GLY A 99 -1.74 11.32 -10.16
N ILE A 100 -2.20 12.21 -9.28
CA ILE A 100 -2.08 13.67 -9.47
C ILE A 100 -0.64 14.13 -9.27
N ALA A 101 0.10 13.50 -8.38
CA ALA A 101 1.50 13.84 -8.10
C ALA A 101 2.49 13.29 -9.15
N MET A 102 2.06 12.38 -10.04
CA MET A 102 2.90 11.68 -11.00
C MET A 102 3.55 12.63 -12.01
N GLY A 103 4.84 12.40 -12.31
CA GLY A 103 5.57 13.12 -13.36
C GLY A 103 6.00 14.54 -13.04
N HIS A 104 5.92 14.99 -11.79
CA HIS A 104 6.42 16.29 -11.35
C HIS A 104 6.94 16.23 -9.91
N VAL A 105 7.43 17.36 -9.37
CA VAL A 105 8.03 17.45 -8.03
C VAL A 105 7.13 16.93 -6.90
N GLY A 106 5.81 16.97 -7.07
CA GLY A 106 4.83 16.46 -6.12
C GLY A 106 5.04 15.00 -5.76
N MET A 107 5.54 14.19 -6.70
CA MET A 107 5.73 12.75 -6.47
C MET A 107 6.80 12.44 -5.40
N LYS A 108 7.74 13.34 -5.16
CA LYS A 108 8.71 13.24 -4.06
C LYS A 108 8.05 13.33 -2.68
N TYR A 109 6.85 13.91 -2.61
CA TYR A 109 6.07 14.04 -1.37
C TYR A 109 5.11 12.87 -1.13
N SER A 110 5.03 11.90 -2.03
CA SER A 110 4.14 10.74 -1.83
C SER A 110 4.67 9.80 -0.74
N LEU A 111 5.77 9.07 -0.95
CA LEU A 111 6.26 8.06 0.00
C LEU A 111 6.55 8.64 1.39
N VAL A 112 7.10 9.83 1.44
CA VAL A 112 7.45 10.50 2.71
C VAL A 112 6.23 10.75 3.61
N THR A 113 5.00 10.79 3.04
CA THR A 113 3.77 10.92 3.82
C THR A 113 3.42 9.67 4.60
N ARG A 114 3.92 8.48 4.23
CA ARG A 114 3.66 7.24 4.96
C ARG A 114 4.08 7.35 6.41
N ASP A 115 5.32 7.76 6.65
CA ASP A 115 5.88 7.93 8.00
C ASP A 115 5.24 9.13 8.71
N LEU A 116 5.01 10.24 8.00
CA LEU A 116 4.33 11.42 8.57
C LEU A 116 2.89 11.10 9.01
N ILE A 117 2.16 10.26 8.28
CA ILE A 117 0.82 9.79 8.64
C ILE A 117 0.91 8.94 9.92
N ALA A 118 1.89 8.04 10.00
CA ALA A 118 2.11 7.22 11.18
C ALA A 118 2.41 8.10 12.41
N ASP A 119 3.35 9.01 12.30
CA ASP A 119 3.79 9.91 13.38
C ASP A 119 2.66 10.84 13.86
N SER A 120 1.94 11.47 12.93
CA SER A 120 0.85 12.38 13.28
C SER A 120 -0.34 11.66 13.92
N THR A 121 -0.65 10.46 13.44
CA THR A 121 -1.73 9.63 14.02
C THR A 121 -1.36 9.16 15.42
N GLU A 122 -0.11 8.71 15.62
CA GLU A 122 0.41 8.35 16.93
C GLU A 122 0.33 9.53 17.91
N ALA A 123 0.81 10.71 17.49
CA ALA A 123 0.79 11.92 18.32
C ALA A 123 -0.64 12.28 18.76
N MET A 124 -1.61 12.27 17.84
CA MET A 124 -3.01 12.56 18.15
C MET A 124 -3.62 11.52 19.09
N ALA A 125 -3.41 10.24 18.81
CA ALA A 125 -4.01 9.16 19.59
C ALA A 125 -3.43 9.08 21.02
N MET A 126 -2.12 9.31 21.18
CA MET A 126 -1.45 9.33 22.47
C MET A 126 -1.83 10.57 23.29
N ALA A 127 -1.90 11.75 22.69
CA ALA A 127 -2.27 12.96 23.40
C ALA A 127 -3.70 12.93 23.95
N HIS A 128 -4.63 12.30 23.25
CA HIS A 128 -6.06 12.28 23.60
C HIS A 128 -6.52 10.96 24.25
N GLN A 129 -5.63 9.99 24.42
CA GLN A 129 -5.83 8.74 25.15
C GLN A 129 -7.06 7.92 24.70
N PHE A 130 -7.22 7.73 23.38
CA PHE A 130 -8.30 6.91 22.84
C PHE A 130 -8.22 5.45 23.34
N ASP A 131 -9.38 4.86 23.59
CA ASP A 131 -9.53 3.47 24.04
C ASP A 131 -9.47 2.47 22.88
N ALA A 132 -9.91 2.91 21.70
CA ALA A 132 -9.89 2.13 20.45
C ALA A 132 -9.86 3.08 19.25
N LEU A 133 -9.52 2.54 18.08
CA LEU A 133 -9.39 3.31 16.84
C LEU A 133 -10.10 2.61 15.67
N VAL A 134 -10.75 3.38 14.80
CA VAL A 134 -11.11 2.91 13.46
C VAL A 134 -10.34 3.73 12.45
N MET A 135 -9.52 3.06 11.65
CA MET A 135 -8.68 3.67 10.62
C MET A 135 -9.41 3.64 9.27
N ILE A 136 -9.54 4.79 8.61
CA ILE A 136 -10.26 4.95 7.35
C ILE A 136 -9.31 5.49 6.28
N PRO A 137 -8.41 4.64 5.74
CA PRO A 137 -7.55 4.97 4.62
C PRO A 137 -8.22 4.66 3.28
N ASN A 138 -7.53 4.99 2.16
CA ASN A 138 -7.83 4.38 0.86
C ASN A 138 -6.67 4.40 -0.15
N CYS A 139 -5.72 5.34 -0.05
CA CYS A 139 -4.64 5.50 -1.04
C CYS A 139 -3.31 4.88 -0.63
N ASP A 140 -2.36 4.92 -1.54
CA ASP A 140 -1.10 4.19 -1.59
C ASP A 140 -0.26 4.24 -0.32
N LYS A 141 -0.04 5.43 0.23
CA LYS A 141 0.86 5.63 1.40
C LYS A 141 0.07 5.78 2.69
N ASN A 142 -1.21 6.09 2.56
CA ASN A 142 -2.11 6.28 3.69
C ASN A 142 -2.47 4.94 4.37
N VAL A 143 -2.70 3.87 3.58
CA VAL A 143 -2.96 2.53 4.13
C VAL A 143 -1.79 2.02 4.96
N PRO A 144 -0.56 1.91 4.42
CA PRO A 144 0.57 1.42 5.20
C PRO A 144 0.96 2.37 6.35
N GLY A 145 0.85 3.69 6.18
CA GLY A 145 1.12 4.65 7.26
C GLY A 145 0.21 4.45 8.47
N LEU A 146 -1.08 4.22 8.25
CA LEU A 146 -2.02 3.92 9.33
C LEU A 146 -1.81 2.52 9.93
N LEU A 147 -1.38 1.52 9.14
CA LEU A 147 -0.99 0.21 9.69
C LEU A 147 0.24 0.32 10.60
N MET A 148 1.24 1.12 10.22
CA MET A 148 2.39 1.44 11.07
C MET A 148 1.93 2.13 12.38
N ALA A 149 1.05 3.12 12.31
CA ALA A 149 0.49 3.79 13.49
C ALA A 149 -0.26 2.80 14.40
N ALA A 150 -1.08 1.92 13.84
CA ALA A 150 -1.81 0.91 14.59
C ALA A 150 -0.85 -0.05 15.34
N ALA A 151 0.24 -0.47 14.69
CA ALA A 151 1.27 -1.31 15.29
C ALA A 151 1.98 -0.62 16.46
N ARG A 152 2.34 0.67 16.31
CA ARG A 152 2.99 1.49 17.36
C ARG A 152 2.08 1.70 18.56
N LEU A 153 0.86 2.15 18.31
CA LEU A 153 -0.13 2.48 19.34
C LEU A 153 -0.60 1.25 20.12
N ASN A 154 -0.74 0.14 19.43
CA ASN A 154 -1.19 -1.14 19.98
C ASN A 154 -2.45 -1.04 20.86
N VAL A 155 -3.41 -0.26 20.41
CA VAL A 155 -4.77 -0.18 20.99
C VAL A 155 -5.75 -0.91 20.07
N PRO A 156 -6.88 -1.46 20.55
CA PRO A 156 -7.86 -2.13 19.71
C PRO A 156 -8.21 -1.30 18.47
N THR A 157 -7.96 -1.84 17.29
CA THR A 157 -8.05 -1.09 16.02
C THR A 157 -8.68 -1.96 14.92
N VAL A 158 -9.57 -1.38 14.13
CA VAL A 158 -10.16 -1.98 12.93
C VAL A 158 -9.96 -1.05 11.75
N PHE A 159 -9.67 -1.61 10.58
CA PHE A 159 -9.57 -0.87 9.32
C PHE A 159 -10.83 -1.02 8.48
N VAL A 160 -11.23 0.07 7.84
CA VAL A 160 -12.22 0.07 6.76
C VAL A 160 -11.80 1.08 5.70
N SER A 161 -11.42 0.59 4.52
CA SER A 161 -11.00 1.46 3.42
C SER A 161 -12.19 2.06 2.67
N GLY A 162 -11.90 3.09 1.85
CA GLY A 162 -12.91 3.72 0.99
C GLY A 162 -13.40 2.85 -0.16
N GLY A 163 -12.64 1.82 -0.54
CA GLY A 163 -12.91 0.92 -1.66
C GLY A 163 -12.37 1.42 -3.01
N PRO A 164 -12.22 0.51 -4.00
CA PRO A 164 -11.80 0.84 -5.36
C PRO A 164 -12.88 1.57 -6.14
N MET A 165 -12.48 2.40 -7.12
CA MET A 165 -13.39 2.90 -8.15
C MET A 165 -13.77 1.77 -9.12
N LEU A 166 -14.86 1.95 -9.85
CA LEU A 166 -15.21 1.09 -10.97
C LEU A 166 -14.22 1.33 -12.13
N ALA A 167 -14.03 0.32 -12.98
CA ALA A 167 -13.31 0.50 -14.22
C ALA A 167 -14.05 1.47 -15.16
N GLY A 168 -13.31 2.26 -15.91
CA GLY A 168 -13.87 3.04 -17.02
C GLY A 168 -14.26 2.13 -18.19
N HIS A 169 -15.05 2.66 -19.12
CA HIS A 169 -15.44 1.93 -20.32
C HIS A 169 -15.23 2.82 -21.55
N LEU A 170 -14.43 2.36 -22.49
CA LEU A 170 -14.17 3.04 -23.75
C LEU A 170 -14.17 2.00 -24.89
N ASN A 171 -14.99 2.25 -25.93
CA ASN A 171 -15.08 1.39 -27.12
C ASN A 171 -15.32 -0.11 -26.80
N GLY A 172 -16.14 -0.41 -25.77
CA GLY A 172 -16.44 -1.78 -25.34
C GLY A 172 -15.38 -2.44 -24.46
N HIS A 173 -14.31 -1.74 -24.12
CA HIS A 173 -13.24 -2.24 -23.27
C HIS A 173 -13.22 -1.53 -21.92
N LYS A 174 -12.86 -2.26 -20.85
CA LYS A 174 -12.59 -1.67 -19.54
C LYS A 174 -11.28 -0.88 -19.58
N THR A 175 -11.23 0.25 -18.88
CA THR A 175 -10.08 1.15 -18.81
C THR A 175 -9.77 1.53 -17.37
N SER A 176 -8.58 2.07 -17.15
CA SER A 176 -8.12 2.59 -15.86
C SER A 176 -7.14 3.74 -16.06
N LEU A 177 -6.67 4.35 -14.98
CA LEU A 177 -5.70 5.44 -15.06
C LEU A 177 -4.44 5.07 -15.87
N SER A 178 -3.99 3.80 -15.84
CA SER A 178 -2.85 3.36 -16.68
C SER A 178 -3.16 3.47 -18.17
N SER A 179 -4.40 3.19 -18.59
CA SER A 179 -4.83 3.36 -19.98
C SER A 179 -4.78 4.82 -20.42
N MET A 180 -5.02 5.77 -19.49
CA MET A 180 -4.88 7.20 -19.79
C MET A 180 -3.42 7.60 -20.06
N PHE A 181 -2.47 7.07 -19.27
CA PHE A 181 -1.05 7.30 -19.55
C PHE A 181 -0.60 6.70 -20.89
N GLU A 182 -1.14 5.53 -21.26
CA GLU A 182 -0.91 4.91 -22.57
C GLU A 182 -1.53 5.77 -23.71
N ALA A 183 -2.73 6.33 -23.49
CA ALA A 183 -3.40 7.22 -24.44
C ALA A 183 -2.57 8.51 -24.72
N VAL A 184 -1.95 9.09 -23.70
CA VAL A 184 -1.02 10.21 -23.87
C VAL A 184 0.17 9.82 -24.75
N GLY A 185 0.70 8.61 -24.58
CA GLY A 185 1.77 8.08 -25.45
C GLY A 185 1.29 7.88 -26.90
N ALA A 186 0.08 7.34 -27.09
CA ALA A 186 -0.53 7.15 -28.42
C ALA A 186 -0.80 8.48 -29.13
N TYR A 187 -1.26 9.49 -28.39
CA TYR A 187 -1.45 10.86 -28.89
C TYR A 187 -0.11 11.48 -29.35
N ALA A 188 0.94 11.37 -28.52
CA ALA A 188 2.28 11.85 -28.86
C ALA A 188 2.87 11.16 -30.10
N ALA A 189 2.51 9.89 -30.34
CA ALA A 189 2.89 9.11 -31.51
C ALA A 189 1.99 9.35 -32.75
N GLY A 190 1.00 10.25 -32.67
CA GLY A 190 0.05 10.54 -33.74
C GLY A 190 -0.95 9.39 -34.05
N LYS A 191 -1.11 8.44 -33.13
CA LYS A 191 -2.05 7.30 -33.25
C LYS A 191 -3.43 7.59 -32.68
N LEU A 192 -3.58 8.68 -31.95
CA LEU A 192 -4.81 9.17 -31.33
C LEU A 192 -4.89 10.69 -31.59
N ASP A 193 -6.07 11.19 -31.90
CA ASP A 193 -6.33 12.64 -32.06
C ASP A 193 -6.76 13.26 -30.73
N GLU A 194 -6.99 14.59 -30.74
CA GLU A 194 -7.37 15.37 -29.55
C GLU A 194 -8.77 14.99 -29.04
N ASP A 195 -9.71 14.70 -29.95
CA ASP A 195 -11.07 14.29 -29.58
C ASP A 195 -11.04 12.91 -28.89
N GLY A 196 -10.27 11.96 -29.42
CA GLY A 196 -10.09 10.65 -28.82
C GLY A 196 -9.38 10.72 -27.46
N LEU A 197 -8.39 11.60 -27.31
CA LEU A 197 -7.74 11.84 -26.02
C LEU A 197 -8.71 12.39 -24.99
N THR A 198 -9.52 13.40 -25.37
CA THR A 198 -10.55 13.99 -24.52
C THR A 198 -11.63 12.95 -24.12
N GLU A 199 -12.03 12.07 -25.04
CA GLU A 199 -12.94 10.97 -24.70
C GLU A 199 -12.35 10.01 -23.67
N CYS A 200 -11.05 9.68 -23.79
CA CYS A 200 -10.33 8.91 -22.79
C CYS A 200 -10.33 9.58 -21.41
N GLU A 201 -10.04 10.88 -21.34
CA GLU A 201 -10.05 11.66 -20.09
C GLU A 201 -11.40 11.57 -19.38
N MET A 202 -12.49 11.73 -20.10
CA MET A 202 -13.84 11.77 -19.54
C MET A 202 -14.34 10.41 -19.05
N LYS A 203 -13.83 9.30 -19.60
CA LYS A 203 -14.39 7.96 -19.36
C LYS A 203 -13.53 7.03 -18.53
N THR A 204 -12.25 7.32 -18.38
CA THR A 204 -11.26 6.39 -17.76
C THR A 204 -11.43 6.24 -16.23
N CYS A 205 -11.80 7.31 -15.53
CA CYS A 205 -11.97 7.31 -14.06
C CYS A 205 -13.41 7.73 -13.70
N PRO A 206 -14.40 6.81 -13.78
CA PRO A 206 -15.82 7.19 -13.77
C PRO A 206 -16.40 7.46 -12.38
N THR A 207 -15.75 7.00 -11.30
CA THR A 207 -16.31 7.09 -9.93
C THR A 207 -15.26 7.52 -8.92
N CYS A 208 -15.71 7.87 -7.70
CA CYS A 208 -14.81 7.95 -6.55
C CYS A 208 -14.28 6.56 -6.19
N GLY A 209 -13.20 6.53 -5.41
CA GLY A 209 -12.52 5.31 -4.99
C GLY A 209 -11.02 5.35 -5.28
N SER A 210 -10.27 4.38 -4.75
CA SER A 210 -8.90 4.12 -5.16
C SER A 210 -8.86 3.62 -6.61
N CYS A 211 -7.68 3.44 -7.20
CA CYS A 211 -7.57 2.95 -8.58
C CYS A 211 -8.39 1.67 -8.82
N SER A 212 -8.87 1.45 -10.08
CA SER A 212 -9.68 0.27 -10.41
C SER A 212 -8.87 -1.02 -10.61
N GLY A 213 -7.56 -0.94 -10.83
CA GLY A 213 -6.66 -2.10 -11.00
C GLY A 213 -5.93 -2.50 -9.71
N MET A 214 -5.11 -3.57 -9.78
CA MET A 214 -4.25 -4.04 -8.68
C MET A 214 -2.97 -3.21 -8.62
N TYR A 215 -3.14 -1.93 -8.34
CA TYR A 215 -2.08 -0.96 -8.09
C TYR A 215 -1.81 -0.87 -6.59
N THR A 216 -0.94 0.04 -6.14
CA THR A 216 -0.46 0.07 -4.76
C THR A 216 -1.58 0.23 -3.73
N ALA A 217 -2.54 1.14 -3.95
CA ALA A 217 -3.66 1.36 -3.04
C ALA A 217 -4.45 0.07 -2.78
N ASN A 218 -4.88 -0.60 -3.86
CA ASN A 218 -5.66 -1.83 -3.77
C ASN A 218 -4.84 -3.01 -3.25
N SER A 219 -3.55 -3.11 -3.62
CA SER A 219 -2.63 -4.07 -3.02
C SER A 219 -2.63 -3.95 -1.50
N MET A 220 -2.40 -2.76 -0.96
CA MET A 220 -2.34 -2.55 0.48
C MET A 220 -3.72 -2.70 1.16
N ASN A 221 -4.82 -2.31 0.51
CA ASN A 221 -6.17 -2.55 1.02
C ASN A 221 -6.52 -4.05 1.10
N CYS A 222 -6.12 -4.84 0.11
CA CYS A 222 -6.26 -6.30 0.13
C CYS A 222 -5.36 -6.93 1.20
N LEU A 223 -4.10 -6.52 1.29
CA LEU A 223 -3.17 -7.03 2.29
C LEU A 223 -3.58 -6.64 3.73
N THR A 224 -4.27 -5.51 3.93
CA THR A 224 -4.88 -5.16 5.22
C THR A 224 -5.93 -6.19 5.66
N GLU A 225 -6.71 -6.71 4.72
CA GLU A 225 -7.68 -7.78 4.95
C GLU A 225 -6.97 -9.11 5.28
N VAL A 226 -5.91 -9.44 4.54
CA VAL A 226 -5.09 -10.66 4.76
C VAL A 226 -4.38 -10.63 6.11
N LEU A 227 -3.79 -9.48 6.48
CA LEU A 227 -3.17 -9.26 7.80
C LEU A 227 -4.17 -9.43 8.96
N GLY A 228 -5.47 -9.54 8.66
CA GLY A 228 -6.51 -9.67 9.65
C GLY A 228 -6.97 -8.34 10.26
N MET A 229 -6.52 -7.19 9.78
CA MET A 229 -6.85 -5.85 10.30
C MET A 229 -8.14 -5.25 9.71
N GLY A 230 -8.65 -5.80 8.60
CA GLY A 230 -9.90 -5.42 7.94
C GLY A 230 -10.92 -6.54 7.93
N LEU A 231 -12.19 -6.21 7.80
CA LEU A 231 -13.27 -7.17 7.59
C LEU A 231 -13.27 -7.66 6.14
N LYS A 232 -13.90 -8.82 5.87
CA LYS A 232 -14.10 -9.37 4.52
C LYS A 232 -14.65 -8.32 3.57
N GLY A 233 -14.02 -8.16 2.41
CA GLY A 233 -14.38 -7.19 1.39
C GLY A 233 -13.78 -5.80 1.61
N ASN A 234 -12.92 -5.62 2.62
CA ASN A 234 -12.23 -4.36 2.85
C ASN A 234 -11.46 -3.89 1.60
N GLY A 235 -10.75 -4.80 0.94
CA GLY A 235 -9.93 -4.49 -0.23
C GLY A 235 -10.71 -4.42 -1.54
N THR A 236 -11.89 -5.04 -1.66
CA THR A 236 -12.50 -5.32 -2.97
C THR A 236 -13.86 -4.69 -3.21
N ILE A 237 -14.71 -4.50 -2.19
CA ILE A 237 -16.02 -3.89 -2.37
C ILE A 237 -15.86 -2.49 -2.98
N PRO A 238 -16.45 -2.19 -4.16
CA PRO A 238 -16.35 -0.87 -4.78
C PRO A 238 -16.85 0.26 -3.90
N ALA A 239 -16.21 1.42 -4.02
CA ALA A 239 -16.50 2.61 -3.21
C ALA A 239 -17.97 3.08 -3.31
N VAL A 240 -18.58 2.90 -4.47
CA VAL A 240 -19.95 3.36 -4.77
C VAL A 240 -21.03 2.37 -4.37
N TYR A 241 -20.68 1.15 -3.93
CA TYR A 241 -21.66 0.13 -3.54
C TYR A 241 -22.20 0.40 -2.13
N SER A 242 -23.51 0.23 -1.96
CA SER A 242 -24.16 0.34 -0.63
C SER A 242 -23.58 -0.64 0.40
N GLU A 243 -22.99 -1.74 -0.05
CA GLU A 243 -22.30 -2.71 0.76
C GLU A 243 -21.09 -2.10 1.50
N ARG A 244 -20.39 -1.14 0.89
CA ARG A 244 -19.28 -0.40 1.52
C ARG A 244 -19.77 0.36 2.77
N ILE A 245 -20.96 0.95 2.73
CA ILE A 245 -21.55 1.64 3.87
C ILE A 245 -21.95 0.65 4.98
N ARG A 246 -22.48 -0.53 4.61
CA ARG A 246 -22.77 -1.60 5.60
C ARG A 246 -21.48 -2.08 6.27
N LEU A 247 -20.43 -2.32 5.49
CA LEU A 247 -19.11 -2.72 6.00
C LEU A 247 -18.56 -1.69 7.00
N ALA A 248 -18.69 -0.40 6.69
CA ALA A 248 -18.26 0.69 7.58
C ALA A 248 -18.99 0.68 8.93
N LYS A 249 -20.31 0.46 8.94
CA LYS A 249 -21.07 0.30 10.18
C LYS A 249 -20.60 -0.93 10.97
N HIS A 250 -20.39 -2.06 10.28
CA HIS A 250 -19.88 -3.28 10.93
C HIS A 250 -18.49 -3.07 11.51
N ALA A 251 -17.59 -2.35 10.83
CA ALA A 251 -16.27 -2.00 11.37
C ALA A 251 -16.37 -1.19 12.66
N GLY A 252 -17.31 -0.22 12.71
CA GLY A 252 -17.59 0.55 13.92
C GLY A 252 -18.15 -0.28 15.08
N MET A 253 -19.00 -1.28 14.80
CA MET A 253 -19.44 -2.23 15.83
C MET A 253 -18.31 -3.16 16.26
N GLN A 254 -17.52 -3.63 15.30
CA GLN A 254 -16.46 -4.61 15.54
C GLN A 254 -15.32 -4.06 16.42
N VAL A 255 -14.95 -2.78 16.27
CA VAL A 255 -13.91 -2.19 17.14
C VAL A 255 -14.33 -2.21 18.62
N MET A 256 -15.63 -2.12 18.93
CA MET A 256 -16.12 -2.22 20.29
C MET A 256 -16.02 -3.65 20.84
N GLU A 257 -16.20 -4.68 19.99
CA GLU A 257 -15.93 -6.07 20.38
C GLU A 257 -14.44 -6.29 20.62
N MET A 258 -13.57 -5.75 19.76
CA MET A 258 -12.12 -5.76 19.95
C MET A 258 -11.73 -5.14 21.29
N TYR A 259 -12.31 -3.97 21.60
CA TYR A 259 -12.09 -3.28 22.88
C TYR A 259 -12.51 -4.15 24.07
N ARG A 260 -13.70 -4.75 24.03
CA ARG A 260 -14.19 -5.63 25.12
C ARG A 260 -13.30 -6.85 25.34
N LYS A 261 -12.87 -7.49 24.26
CA LYS A 261 -11.99 -8.67 24.27
C LYS A 261 -10.51 -8.32 24.48
N ASN A 262 -10.15 -7.03 24.44
CA ASN A 262 -8.78 -6.53 24.49
C ASN A 262 -7.85 -7.13 23.41
N ILE A 263 -8.39 -7.35 22.20
CA ILE A 263 -7.61 -7.79 21.04
C ILE A 263 -6.97 -6.55 20.41
N ARG A 264 -5.67 -6.57 20.23
CA ARG A 264 -4.85 -5.42 19.81
C ARG A 264 -4.12 -5.71 18.50
N PRO A 265 -3.64 -4.69 17.77
CA PRO A 265 -2.93 -4.88 16.52
C PRO A 265 -1.76 -5.87 16.57
N ARG A 266 -0.96 -5.89 17.64
CA ARG A 266 0.18 -6.83 17.77
C ARG A 266 -0.24 -8.26 18.10
N ASP A 267 -1.49 -8.50 18.51
CA ASP A 267 -2.05 -9.84 18.63
C ASP A 267 -2.46 -10.41 17.26
N ILE A 268 -2.64 -9.53 16.27
CA ILE A 268 -3.10 -9.85 14.91
C ILE A 268 -1.94 -9.79 13.91
N MET A 269 -1.21 -8.66 13.86
CA MET A 269 -0.06 -8.47 12.97
C MET A 269 1.16 -9.18 13.55
N THR A 270 1.19 -10.50 13.43
CA THR A 270 2.32 -11.36 13.82
C THR A 270 3.22 -11.65 12.63
N LYS A 271 4.34 -12.33 12.86
CA LYS A 271 5.21 -12.80 11.78
C LYS A 271 4.44 -13.67 10.78
N GLU A 272 3.61 -14.58 11.28
CA GLU A 272 2.79 -15.48 10.47
C GLU A 272 1.75 -14.72 9.64
N ALA A 273 1.17 -13.65 10.18
CA ALA A 273 0.26 -12.77 9.44
C ALA A 273 0.99 -12.01 8.31
N ILE A 274 2.23 -11.56 8.52
CA ILE A 274 3.08 -10.97 7.48
C ILE A 274 3.42 -12.00 6.40
N LEU A 275 3.71 -13.25 6.77
CA LEU A 275 3.93 -14.34 5.80
C LEU A 275 2.67 -14.65 5.00
N ASN A 276 1.49 -14.64 5.62
CA ASN A 276 0.21 -14.73 4.90
C ASN A 276 0.04 -13.58 3.91
N ALA A 277 0.37 -12.34 4.33
CA ALA A 277 0.29 -11.18 3.46
C ALA A 277 1.21 -11.34 2.25
N LEU A 278 2.46 -11.78 2.42
CA LEU A 278 3.38 -12.08 1.32
C LEU A 278 2.84 -13.19 0.40
N THR A 279 2.28 -14.25 0.97
CA THR A 279 1.71 -15.35 0.18
C THR A 279 0.57 -14.86 -0.73
N VAL A 280 -0.35 -14.08 -0.17
CA VAL A 280 -1.47 -13.53 -0.97
C VAL A 280 -1.01 -12.44 -1.94
N ASP A 281 0.00 -11.64 -1.56
CA ASP A 281 0.67 -10.68 -2.44
C ASP A 281 1.20 -11.35 -3.72
N MET A 282 1.87 -12.50 -3.57
CA MET A 282 2.37 -13.32 -4.68
C MET A 282 1.24 -13.91 -5.53
N ALA A 283 0.17 -14.38 -4.91
CA ALA A 283 -0.97 -14.98 -5.60
C ALA A 283 -1.80 -13.97 -6.40
N LEU A 284 -1.99 -12.76 -5.86
CA LEU A 284 -2.70 -11.66 -6.52
C LEU A 284 -1.85 -10.95 -7.57
N GLY A 285 -0.52 -11.05 -7.51
CA GLY A 285 0.39 -10.24 -8.33
C GLY A 285 0.24 -8.75 -8.03
N CYS A 286 0.41 -8.38 -6.76
CA CYS A 286 0.27 -7.02 -6.28
C CYS A 286 1.33 -6.05 -6.85
N SER A 287 1.31 -4.81 -6.38
CA SER A 287 2.31 -3.79 -6.73
C SER A 287 3.67 -4.09 -6.06
N THR A 288 4.76 -3.82 -6.77
CA THR A 288 6.12 -3.88 -6.19
C THR A 288 6.29 -3.02 -4.94
N ASN A 289 5.45 -2.00 -4.75
CA ASN A 289 5.43 -1.16 -3.55
C ASN A 289 5.08 -1.93 -2.26
N SER A 290 4.44 -3.11 -2.35
CA SER A 290 4.24 -4.00 -1.18
C SER A 290 5.58 -4.39 -0.55
N MET A 291 6.65 -4.52 -1.37
CA MET A 291 8.02 -4.80 -0.91
C MET A 291 8.72 -3.62 -0.21
N LEU A 292 8.09 -2.44 -0.14
CA LEU A 292 8.46 -1.34 0.75
C LEU A 292 7.56 -1.28 1.98
N HIS A 293 6.27 -1.55 1.78
CA HIS A 293 5.28 -1.31 2.83
C HIS A 293 5.19 -2.45 3.83
N LEU A 294 5.29 -3.71 3.40
CA LEU A 294 5.32 -4.85 4.31
C LEU A 294 6.58 -4.84 5.23
N PRO A 295 7.80 -4.57 4.72
CA PRO A 295 8.96 -4.36 5.59
C PRO A 295 8.78 -3.22 6.60
N ALA A 296 8.16 -2.11 6.20
CA ALA A 296 7.90 -0.98 7.10
C ALA A 296 6.91 -1.36 8.22
N ILE A 297 5.85 -2.10 7.89
CA ILE A 297 4.89 -2.60 8.88
C ILE A 297 5.55 -3.64 9.80
N ALA A 298 6.35 -4.55 9.23
CA ALA A 298 7.09 -5.56 9.98
C ALA A 298 8.07 -4.93 10.99
N HIS A 299 8.75 -3.84 10.59
CA HIS A 299 9.60 -3.06 11.50
C HIS A 299 8.84 -2.57 12.73
N GLU A 300 7.61 -2.05 12.56
CA GLU A 300 6.80 -1.50 13.66
C GLU A 300 6.33 -2.57 14.67
N ILE A 301 6.28 -3.82 14.26
CA ILE A 301 6.01 -4.95 15.17
C ILE A 301 7.30 -5.60 15.73
N GLY A 302 8.46 -5.05 15.38
CA GLY A 302 9.77 -5.55 15.83
C GLY A 302 10.24 -6.79 15.08
N MET A 303 9.75 -7.04 13.87
CA MET A 303 10.17 -8.14 13.01
C MET A 303 11.31 -7.67 12.09
N ASP A 304 12.44 -8.38 12.12
CA ASP A 304 13.48 -8.22 11.10
C ASP A 304 13.01 -8.86 9.80
N PHE A 305 13.00 -8.06 8.73
CA PHE A 305 12.44 -8.44 7.43
C PHE A 305 13.49 -8.28 6.34
N ASP A 306 13.99 -9.41 5.82
CA ASP A 306 14.79 -9.45 4.59
C ASP A 306 13.85 -9.61 3.38
N ILE A 307 13.94 -8.69 2.41
CA ILE A 307 13.09 -8.75 1.20
C ILE A 307 13.28 -10.05 0.39
N SER A 308 14.41 -10.76 0.56
CA SER A 308 14.64 -12.06 -0.09
C SER A 308 13.69 -13.17 0.40
N PHE A 309 13.04 -13.02 1.57
CA PHE A 309 11.94 -13.91 1.97
C PHE A 309 10.82 -13.97 0.94
N ALA A 310 10.60 -12.86 0.21
CA ALA A 310 9.63 -12.81 -0.88
C ALA A 310 9.89 -13.89 -1.94
N ASN A 311 11.16 -14.18 -2.27
CA ASN A 311 11.52 -15.22 -3.26
C ASN A 311 11.20 -16.62 -2.74
N GLU A 312 11.42 -16.91 -1.47
CA GLU A 312 11.10 -18.21 -0.87
C GLU A 312 9.59 -18.46 -0.88
N ILE A 313 8.81 -17.42 -0.58
CA ILE A 313 7.33 -17.47 -0.62
C ILE A 313 6.87 -17.58 -2.09
N SER A 314 7.42 -16.74 -2.99
CA SER A 314 7.10 -16.73 -4.42
C SER A 314 7.33 -18.10 -5.07
N ALA A 315 8.42 -18.79 -4.73
CA ALA A 315 8.73 -20.11 -5.27
C ALA A 315 7.68 -21.19 -4.94
N LYS A 316 6.92 -21.03 -3.87
CA LYS A 316 5.92 -21.98 -3.37
C LYS A 316 4.49 -21.54 -3.65
N THR A 317 4.28 -20.27 -4.00
CA THR A 317 2.96 -19.66 -4.14
C THR A 317 2.64 -19.45 -5.62
N PRO A 318 1.64 -20.12 -6.18
CA PRO A 318 1.22 -19.89 -7.56
C PRO A 318 0.55 -18.52 -7.71
N ASN A 319 0.71 -17.90 -8.88
CA ASN A 319 -0.03 -16.69 -9.24
C ASN A 319 -1.43 -17.07 -9.73
N LEU A 320 -2.46 -16.61 -9.04
CA LEU A 320 -3.85 -16.98 -9.27
C LEU A 320 -4.66 -15.90 -9.98
N CYS A 321 -4.18 -14.66 -10.00
CA CYS A 321 -4.93 -13.53 -10.55
C CYS A 321 -4.08 -12.70 -11.50
N HIS A 322 -4.66 -12.31 -12.63
CA HIS A 322 -4.11 -11.36 -13.58
C HIS A 322 -5.02 -10.13 -13.67
N LEU A 323 -4.98 -9.30 -12.61
CA LEU A 323 -5.69 -8.02 -12.63
C LEU A 323 -4.86 -6.93 -13.33
N ALA A 324 -5.53 -5.91 -13.87
CA ALA A 324 -4.85 -4.77 -14.49
C ALA A 324 -3.73 -4.23 -13.57
N PRO A 325 -2.50 -4.00 -14.08
CA PRO A 325 -2.08 -3.97 -15.47
C PRO A 325 -1.64 -5.32 -16.05
N ALA A 326 -1.57 -6.40 -15.25
CA ALA A 326 -1.10 -7.72 -15.71
C ALA A 326 -2.10 -8.45 -16.62
N GLY A 327 -3.39 -8.08 -16.55
CA GLY A 327 -4.45 -8.69 -17.33
C GLY A 327 -5.68 -7.79 -17.49
N PRO A 328 -6.77 -8.30 -18.09
CA PRO A 328 -7.95 -7.50 -18.44
C PRO A 328 -8.97 -7.37 -17.31
N THR A 329 -8.78 -8.01 -16.17
CA THR A 329 -9.70 -7.99 -15.03
C THR A 329 -9.37 -6.86 -14.06
N TYR A 330 -10.37 -6.40 -13.32
CA TYR A 330 -10.29 -5.26 -12.40
C TYR A 330 -10.75 -5.63 -10.99
N MET A 331 -10.68 -4.70 -10.05
CA MET A 331 -11.03 -4.95 -8.65
C MET A 331 -12.50 -5.32 -8.45
N GLU A 332 -13.40 -4.77 -9.25
CA GLU A 332 -14.82 -5.15 -9.24
C GLU A 332 -15.03 -6.61 -9.63
N ASP A 333 -14.27 -7.11 -10.62
CA ASP A 333 -14.33 -8.51 -11.05
C ASP A 333 -13.81 -9.44 -9.94
N LEU A 334 -12.74 -9.03 -9.24
CA LEU A 334 -12.22 -9.78 -8.10
C LEU A 334 -13.27 -9.83 -6.96
N ASN A 335 -13.96 -8.71 -6.69
CA ASN A 335 -15.02 -8.68 -5.70
C ASN A 335 -16.14 -9.67 -6.03
N GLU A 336 -16.60 -9.68 -7.26
CA GLU A 336 -17.66 -10.57 -7.75
C GLU A 336 -17.22 -12.05 -7.77
N ALA A 337 -15.93 -12.30 -7.98
CA ALA A 337 -15.35 -13.65 -7.93
C ALA A 337 -15.21 -14.21 -6.49
N GLY A 338 -15.53 -13.41 -5.46
CA GLY A 338 -15.46 -13.82 -4.04
C GLY A 338 -14.42 -13.09 -3.21
N GLY A 339 -13.68 -12.17 -3.82
CA GLY A 339 -12.74 -11.28 -3.15
C GLY A 339 -11.49 -11.98 -2.61
N VAL A 340 -10.79 -11.27 -1.74
CA VAL A 340 -9.52 -11.74 -1.15
C VAL A 340 -9.68 -13.06 -0.39
N TYR A 341 -10.78 -13.24 0.33
CA TYR A 341 -11.00 -14.48 1.11
C TYR A 341 -11.21 -15.71 0.21
N ALA A 342 -11.73 -15.54 -1.01
CA ALA A 342 -11.79 -16.63 -1.98
C ALA A 342 -10.38 -17.03 -2.48
N VAL A 343 -9.50 -16.05 -2.73
CA VAL A 343 -8.09 -16.30 -3.05
C VAL A 343 -7.39 -17.01 -1.90
N MET A 344 -7.59 -16.54 -0.66
CA MET A 344 -7.02 -17.17 0.52
C MET A 344 -7.51 -18.62 0.69
N ASN A 345 -8.78 -18.89 0.42
CA ASN A 345 -9.31 -20.26 0.52
C ASN A 345 -8.74 -21.17 -0.60
N GLU A 346 -8.51 -20.63 -1.81
CA GLU A 346 -7.79 -21.38 -2.86
C GLU A 346 -6.37 -21.76 -2.41
N LEU A 347 -5.62 -20.83 -1.85
CA LEU A 347 -4.27 -21.07 -1.30
C LEU A 347 -4.27 -22.07 -0.16
N ASN A 348 -5.30 -22.01 0.69
CA ASN A 348 -5.43 -22.90 1.84
C ASN A 348 -5.65 -24.38 1.44
N LYS A 349 -6.18 -24.67 0.25
CA LYS A 349 -6.30 -26.04 -0.26
C LYS A 349 -4.96 -26.79 -0.35
N LYS A 350 -3.85 -26.05 -0.47
CA LYS A 350 -2.47 -26.60 -0.43
C LYS A 350 -1.73 -26.29 0.87
N GLY A 351 -2.42 -25.79 1.89
CA GLY A 351 -1.83 -25.47 3.19
C GLY A 351 -0.79 -24.37 3.16
N LEU A 352 -0.94 -23.38 2.26
CA LEU A 352 0.03 -22.28 2.07
C LEU A 352 -0.14 -21.13 3.05
N LEU A 353 -1.18 -21.16 3.91
CA LEU A 353 -1.48 -20.11 4.86
C LEU A 353 -1.37 -20.57 6.31
N HIS A 354 -0.96 -19.68 7.18
CA HIS A 354 -1.04 -19.77 8.63
C HIS A 354 -2.48 -19.48 9.07
N THR A 355 -3.32 -20.50 9.13
CA THR A 355 -4.76 -20.37 9.36
C THR A 355 -5.13 -20.09 10.81
N GLU A 356 -4.20 -20.27 11.74
CA GLU A 356 -4.33 -20.00 13.17
C GLU A 356 -4.25 -18.51 13.53
N CYS A 357 -3.76 -17.66 12.62
CA CYS A 357 -3.63 -16.22 12.86
C CYS A 357 -4.95 -15.59 13.26
N MET A 358 -4.93 -14.79 14.34
CA MET A 358 -6.07 -14.02 14.83
C MET A 358 -6.42 -12.88 13.87
N THR A 359 -7.69 -12.48 13.82
CA THR A 359 -8.15 -11.34 13.03
C THR A 359 -9.04 -10.41 13.86
N VAL A 360 -9.33 -9.22 13.31
CA VAL A 360 -10.29 -8.26 13.92
C VAL A 360 -11.68 -8.83 14.13
N THR A 361 -12.06 -9.93 13.50
CA THR A 361 -13.36 -10.59 13.76
C THR A 361 -13.39 -11.30 15.11
N GLY A 362 -12.23 -11.45 15.78
CA GLY A 362 -12.09 -12.27 16.99
C GLY A 362 -12.12 -13.77 16.69
N LYS A 363 -11.94 -14.14 15.42
CA LYS A 363 -11.80 -15.50 14.89
C LYS A 363 -10.47 -15.62 14.15
N THR A 364 -10.05 -16.85 13.91
CA THR A 364 -8.84 -17.11 13.13
C THR A 364 -9.07 -16.90 11.63
N VAL A 365 -7.97 -16.80 10.87
CA VAL A 365 -8.00 -16.77 9.40
C VAL A 365 -8.76 -17.99 8.87
N GLY A 366 -8.43 -19.19 9.33
CA GLY A 366 -9.08 -20.43 8.89
C GLY A 366 -10.59 -20.43 9.10
N GLU A 367 -11.07 -19.95 10.27
CA GLU A 367 -12.50 -19.83 10.55
C GLU A 367 -13.21 -18.84 9.62
N ASN A 368 -12.52 -17.78 9.22
CA ASN A 368 -13.08 -16.74 8.36
C ASN A 368 -13.17 -17.15 6.89
N ILE A 369 -12.19 -17.92 6.37
CA ILE A 369 -12.10 -18.26 4.94
C ILE A 369 -12.76 -19.58 4.55
N LYS A 370 -13.03 -20.49 5.49
CA LYS A 370 -13.47 -21.88 5.25
C LYS A 370 -14.68 -22.03 4.30
N ASP A 371 -15.61 -21.08 4.38
CA ASP A 371 -16.85 -21.10 3.60
C ASP A 371 -16.80 -20.09 2.41
N CYS A 372 -15.62 -19.52 2.10
CA CYS A 372 -15.45 -18.57 1.02
C CYS A 372 -15.14 -19.31 -0.29
N VAL A 373 -16.04 -19.21 -1.25
CA VAL A 373 -15.98 -19.94 -2.53
C VAL A 373 -15.44 -19.03 -3.63
N ASN A 374 -14.59 -19.55 -4.49
CA ASN A 374 -14.24 -18.95 -5.76
C ASN A 374 -15.44 -19.06 -6.72
N LEU A 375 -16.07 -17.94 -7.04
CA LEU A 375 -17.27 -17.84 -7.85
C LEU A 375 -16.97 -17.68 -9.36
N ASN A 376 -15.73 -17.31 -9.71
CA ASN A 376 -15.32 -17.13 -11.10
C ASN A 376 -13.87 -17.59 -11.32
N PRO A 377 -13.68 -18.82 -11.85
CA PRO A 377 -12.35 -19.40 -12.13
C PRO A 377 -11.54 -18.68 -13.23
N GLU A 378 -12.16 -17.78 -14.00
CA GLU A 378 -11.44 -16.96 -14.99
C GLU A 378 -10.76 -15.76 -14.34
N VAL A 379 -11.30 -15.25 -13.24
CA VAL A 379 -10.75 -14.13 -12.46
C VAL A 379 -9.78 -14.62 -11.39
N ILE A 380 -10.20 -15.64 -10.62
CA ILE A 380 -9.36 -16.32 -9.64
C ILE A 380 -9.09 -17.73 -10.16
N ARG A 381 -7.93 -18.00 -10.70
CA ARG A 381 -7.57 -19.34 -11.16
C ARG A 381 -7.61 -20.35 -10.02
N PRO A 382 -8.14 -21.57 -10.25
CA PRO A 382 -8.01 -22.65 -9.29
C PRO A 382 -6.54 -22.93 -8.98
N ILE A 383 -6.25 -23.33 -7.75
CA ILE A 383 -4.89 -23.59 -7.27
C ILE A 383 -4.14 -24.65 -8.10
N ASP A 384 -4.87 -25.55 -8.75
CA ASP A 384 -4.31 -26.61 -9.62
C ASP A 384 -4.14 -26.18 -11.08
N ASN A 385 -4.66 -24.99 -11.45
CA ASN A 385 -4.52 -24.42 -12.80
C ASN A 385 -4.19 -22.91 -12.74
N PRO A 386 -3.08 -22.50 -12.10
CA PRO A 386 -2.69 -21.10 -11.94
C PRO A 386 -2.17 -20.51 -13.27
N TYR A 387 -2.05 -19.17 -13.32
CA TYR A 387 -1.33 -18.48 -14.40
C TYR A 387 0.17 -18.81 -14.41
N SER A 388 0.77 -18.95 -13.22
CA SER A 388 2.16 -19.35 -13.02
C SER A 388 2.27 -20.19 -11.74
N GLN A 389 3.18 -21.16 -11.73
CA GLN A 389 3.50 -21.96 -10.55
C GLN A 389 4.27 -21.16 -9.48
N THR A 390 4.79 -19.99 -9.84
CA THR A 390 5.48 -19.07 -8.96
C THR A 390 4.74 -17.74 -8.85
N GLY A 391 5.02 -16.99 -7.78
CA GLY A 391 4.34 -15.73 -7.46
C GLY A 391 4.55 -14.62 -8.48
N GLY A 392 3.68 -13.61 -8.41
CA GLY A 392 3.65 -12.47 -9.32
C GLY A 392 4.77 -11.44 -9.11
N LEU A 393 5.53 -11.52 -8.00
CA LEU A 393 6.67 -10.65 -7.72
C LEU A 393 7.97 -11.46 -7.59
N ALA A 394 9.11 -10.82 -7.91
CA ALA A 394 10.44 -11.38 -7.71
C ALA A 394 11.41 -10.30 -7.22
N VAL A 395 12.35 -10.69 -6.38
CA VAL A 395 13.49 -9.90 -5.91
C VAL A 395 14.75 -10.41 -6.59
N LEU A 396 15.34 -9.59 -7.46
CA LEU A 396 16.55 -9.93 -8.19
C LEU A 396 17.78 -9.50 -7.39
N LYS A 397 18.81 -10.33 -7.35
CA LYS A 397 20.09 -10.02 -6.70
C LYS A 397 21.25 -10.22 -7.66
N GLY A 398 22.39 -9.59 -7.39
CA GLY A 398 23.61 -9.69 -8.19
C GLY A 398 24.57 -8.56 -7.89
N ASN A 399 25.66 -8.49 -8.66
CA ASN A 399 26.66 -7.45 -8.47
C ASN A 399 26.16 -6.03 -8.72
N LEU A 400 25.02 -5.86 -9.45
CA LEU A 400 24.36 -4.56 -9.66
C LEU A 400 23.38 -4.23 -8.53
N ALA A 401 22.75 -5.22 -7.91
CA ALA A 401 21.77 -5.07 -6.84
C ALA A 401 22.04 -6.07 -5.69
N PRO A 402 23.12 -5.90 -4.91
CA PRO A 402 23.49 -6.85 -3.87
C PRO A 402 22.43 -6.99 -2.77
N ASP A 403 21.72 -5.90 -2.45
CA ASP A 403 20.64 -5.90 -1.46
C ASP A 403 19.25 -6.12 -2.09
N GLY A 404 19.18 -6.18 -3.43
CA GLY A 404 18.01 -6.54 -4.21
C GLY A 404 17.46 -5.44 -5.10
N GLY A 405 16.67 -5.87 -6.09
CA GLY A 405 15.81 -5.04 -6.93
C GLY A 405 14.50 -5.78 -7.17
N VAL A 406 13.38 -5.10 -7.22
CA VAL A 406 12.04 -5.71 -7.25
C VAL A 406 11.41 -5.56 -8.63
N VAL A 407 10.85 -6.65 -9.14
CA VAL A 407 10.11 -6.69 -10.41
C VAL A 407 8.74 -7.32 -10.25
N LYS A 408 7.74 -6.75 -10.94
CA LYS A 408 6.41 -7.36 -11.10
C LYS A 408 6.48 -8.41 -12.21
N ARG A 409 6.87 -9.63 -11.86
CA ARG A 409 7.06 -10.74 -12.79
C ARG A 409 5.80 -11.03 -13.62
N SER A 410 4.62 -10.94 -13.00
CA SER A 410 3.33 -11.20 -13.67
C SER A 410 2.97 -10.20 -14.77
N ALA A 411 3.69 -9.10 -14.88
CA ALA A 411 3.50 -8.07 -15.92
C ALA A 411 4.63 -8.02 -16.95
N VAL A 412 5.57 -8.98 -16.90
CA VAL A 412 6.69 -9.12 -17.85
C VAL A 412 6.31 -10.13 -18.92
N VAL A 413 6.50 -9.79 -20.19
CA VAL A 413 6.31 -10.70 -21.31
C VAL A 413 7.44 -11.75 -21.36
N GLU A 414 7.16 -12.93 -21.91
CA GLU A 414 8.08 -14.07 -21.89
C GLU A 414 9.46 -13.73 -22.47
N GLU A 415 9.48 -12.97 -23.56
CA GLU A 415 10.70 -12.56 -24.29
C GLU A 415 11.62 -11.68 -23.43
N MET A 416 11.07 -10.97 -22.43
CA MET A 416 11.79 -10.08 -21.52
C MET A 416 12.12 -10.71 -20.17
N MET A 417 11.75 -11.98 -19.95
CA MET A 417 12.11 -12.70 -18.71
C MET A 417 13.62 -12.89 -18.57
N VAL A 418 14.33 -13.01 -19.70
CA VAL A 418 15.80 -12.99 -19.77
C VAL A 418 16.18 -11.93 -20.80
N HIS A 419 16.91 -10.93 -20.39
CA HIS A 419 17.31 -9.81 -21.24
C HIS A 419 18.76 -9.38 -20.96
N GLU A 420 19.51 -9.08 -22.00
CA GLU A 420 20.86 -8.55 -21.90
C GLU A 420 21.02 -7.41 -22.90
N GLY A 421 21.52 -6.26 -22.45
CA GLY A 421 21.64 -5.10 -23.32
C GLY A 421 22.49 -3.97 -22.77
N PRO A 422 22.84 -2.99 -23.62
CA PRO A 422 23.65 -1.84 -23.22
C PRO A 422 22.85 -0.88 -22.36
N ALA A 423 23.48 -0.37 -21.30
CA ALA A 423 22.94 0.65 -20.42
C ALA A 423 22.80 1.99 -21.13
N ARG A 424 21.64 2.65 -20.95
CA ARG A 424 21.39 4.06 -21.24
C ARG A 424 21.17 4.78 -19.92
N VAL A 425 22.13 5.59 -19.51
CA VAL A 425 22.24 6.07 -18.13
C VAL A 425 21.70 7.48 -17.96
N PHE A 426 20.78 7.66 -17.01
CA PHE A 426 20.15 8.95 -16.68
C PHE A 426 20.16 9.19 -15.18
N ASP A 427 20.42 10.43 -14.76
CA ASP A 427 20.49 10.83 -13.35
C ASP A 427 19.18 11.45 -12.82
N CYS A 428 18.13 11.43 -13.63
CA CYS A 428 16.76 11.80 -13.27
C CYS A 428 15.73 11.22 -14.25
N GLU A 429 14.47 11.19 -13.82
CA GLU A 429 13.34 10.73 -14.63
C GLU A 429 13.14 11.59 -15.88
N GLU A 430 13.29 12.91 -15.77
CA GLU A 430 13.02 13.89 -16.83
C GLU A 430 13.92 13.67 -18.06
N ASP A 431 15.21 13.44 -17.84
CA ASP A 431 16.17 13.19 -18.91
C ASP A 431 15.91 11.84 -19.60
N ALA A 432 15.53 10.81 -18.82
CA ALA A 432 15.17 9.51 -19.37
C ALA A 432 13.93 9.61 -20.28
N ILE A 433 12.87 10.32 -19.82
CA ILE A 433 11.66 10.55 -20.61
C ILE A 433 11.98 11.32 -21.90
N ALA A 434 12.81 12.36 -21.83
CA ALA A 434 13.22 13.13 -22.99
C ALA A 434 13.98 12.26 -24.01
N ALA A 435 14.85 11.37 -23.55
CA ALA A 435 15.59 10.43 -24.41
C ALA A 435 14.66 9.39 -25.07
N ILE A 436 13.71 8.81 -24.30
CA ILE A 436 12.74 7.84 -24.81
C ILE A 436 11.88 8.50 -25.91
N LYS A 437 11.23 9.62 -25.60
CA LYS A 437 10.37 10.34 -26.56
C LYS A 437 11.14 10.90 -27.75
N GLY A 438 12.43 11.23 -27.56
CA GLY A 438 13.33 11.71 -28.61
C GLY A 438 13.88 10.60 -29.50
N GLY A 439 13.48 9.34 -29.33
CA GLY A 439 13.92 8.20 -30.16
C GLY A 439 15.39 7.82 -29.97
N LYS A 440 16.00 8.18 -28.84
CA LYS A 440 17.40 7.81 -28.51
C LYS A 440 17.49 6.40 -27.89
N ILE A 441 16.37 5.85 -27.42
CA ILE A 441 16.27 4.50 -26.86
C ILE A 441 15.80 3.60 -27.98
N VAL A 442 16.49 2.47 -28.17
CA VAL A 442 16.24 1.50 -29.23
C VAL A 442 16.05 0.11 -28.66
N GLU A 443 15.59 -0.84 -29.50
CA GLU A 443 15.46 -2.24 -29.13
C GLU A 443 16.76 -2.80 -28.54
N GLY A 444 16.65 -3.55 -27.45
CA GLY A 444 17.77 -4.16 -26.75
C GLY A 444 18.37 -3.31 -25.64
N ASP A 445 18.05 -2.01 -25.56
CA ASP A 445 18.59 -1.14 -24.52
C ASP A 445 18.07 -1.48 -23.12
N VAL A 446 18.90 -1.16 -22.09
CA VAL A 446 18.51 -1.14 -20.68
C VAL A 446 18.59 0.30 -20.18
N VAL A 447 17.45 0.92 -19.93
CA VAL A 447 17.37 2.29 -19.39
C VAL A 447 17.65 2.25 -17.89
N VAL A 448 18.69 3.00 -17.45
CA VAL A 448 19.11 3.11 -16.05
C VAL A 448 18.79 4.49 -15.53
N ILE A 449 17.83 4.59 -14.57
CA ILE A 449 17.46 5.86 -13.94
C ILE A 449 17.93 5.80 -12.48
N ARG A 450 18.88 6.66 -12.11
CA ARG A 450 19.53 6.63 -10.81
C ARG A 450 19.41 7.96 -10.06
N TYR A 451 19.79 7.97 -8.78
CA TYR A 451 19.61 9.11 -7.86
C TYR A 451 18.13 9.50 -7.66
N GLU A 452 17.23 8.54 -7.79
CA GLU A 452 15.81 8.67 -7.47
C GLU A 452 15.38 7.78 -6.27
N GLY A 453 16.36 7.22 -5.55
CA GLY A 453 16.17 6.43 -4.35
C GLY A 453 15.70 7.22 -3.12
N PRO A 454 15.56 6.55 -1.96
CA PRO A 454 15.05 7.16 -0.73
C PRO A 454 15.78 8.44 -0.32
N LYS A 455 17.12 8.44 -0.37
CA LYS A 455 17.96 9.60 -0.02
C LYS A 455 18.22 10.50 -1.23
N GLY A 456 18.60 9.92 -2.35
CA GLY A 456 19.05 10.65 -3.54
C GLY A 456 17.93 11.37 -4.26
N GLY A 457 16.71 10.82 -4.21
CA GLY A 457 15.53 11.38 -4.80
C GLY A 457 15.07 12.74 -4.27
N PRO A 458 15.08 13.09 -2.95
CA PRO A 458 14.64 12.24 -1.88
C PRO A 458 13.14 11.89 -1.99
N GLY A 459 12.71 10.90 -1.24
CA GLY A 459 11.32 10.44 -1.24
C GLY A 459 11.05 9.33 -2.26
N MET A 460 12.09 8.79 -2.91
CA MET A 460 12.00 7.60 -3.76
C MET A 460 10.80 7.69 -4.72
N ARG A 461 10.84 8.69 -5.64
CA ARG A 461 9.69 8.98 -6.52
C ARG A 461 9.21 7.73 -7.25
N GLU A 462 7.91 7.63 -7.43
CA GLU A 462 7.26 6.59 -8.21
C GLU A 462 7.12 7.05 -9.66
N MET A 463 7.63 6.26 -10.61
CA MET A 463 7.67 6.61 -12.02
C MET A 463 6.72 5.74 -12.83
N LEU A 464 5.84 6.36 -13.60
CA LEU A 464 4.97 5.70 -14.58
C LEU A 464 5.26 6.22 -15.99
N ASN A 465 5.63 7.49 -16.12
CA ASN A 465 5.88 8.11 -17.42
C ASN A 465 6.94 7.38 -18.26
N PRO A 466 8.12 6.97 -17.73
CA PRO A 466 9.11 6.24 -18.52
C PRO A 466 8.58 4.90 -19.04
N THR A 467 7.90 4.12 -18.18
CA THR A 467 7.35 2.80 -18.56
C THR A 467 6.23 2.93 -19.59
N SER A 468 5.36 3.95 -19.42
CA SER A 468 4.28 4.24 -20.38
C SER A 468 4.82 4.78 -21.71
N ALA A 469 5.89 5.59 -21.68
CA ALA A 469 6.53 6.08 -22.90
C ALA A 469 7.17 4.92 -23.69
N ILE A 470 7.88 4.01 -23.04
CA ILE A 470 8.43 2.79 -23.66
C ILE A 470 7.30 1.97 -24.32
N ALA A 471 6.21 1.74 -23.59
CA ALA A 471 5.06 0.99 -24.12
C ALA A 471 4.38 1.73 -25.31
N GLY A 472 4.18 3.05 -25.19
CA GLY A 472 3.57 3.88 -26.24
C GLY A 472 4.41 3.94 -27.54
N MET A 473 5.74 3.86 -27.42
CA MET A 473 6.66 3.79 -28.55
C MET A 473 6.77 2.38 -29.17
N GLY A 474 6.15 1.37 -28.56
CA GLY A 474 6.19 -0.02 -29.05
C GLY A 474 7.43 -0.80 -28.61
N LEU A 475 8.18 -0.30 -27.63
CA LEU A 475 9.44 -0.89 -27.15
C LEU A 475 9.27 -1.78 -25.92
N GLY A 476 8.03 -2.02 -25.46
CA GLY A 476 7.74 -2.72 -24.20
C GLY A 476 8.19 -4.18 -24.14
N SER A 477 8.41 -4.82 -25.32
CA SER A 477 8.90 -6.19 -25.46
C SER A 477 10.39 -6.30 -25.79
N SER A 478 11.13 -5.18 -25.77
CA SER A 478 12.54 -5.18 -26.20
C SER A 478 13.44 -4.24 -25.38
N VAL A 479 12.88 -3.43 -24.49
CA VAL A 479 13.63 -2.49 -23.62
C VAL A 479 13.30 -2.76 -22.17
N ALA A 480 14.32 -2.87 -21.32
CA ALA A 480 14.18 -2.96 -19.87
C ALA A 480 14.49 -1.61 -19.21
N LEU A 481 13.94 -1.41 -18.01
CA LEU A 481 14.21 -0.25 -17.17
C LEU A 481 14.66 -0.71 -15.77
N ILE A 482 15.69 -0.07 -15.23
CA ILE A 482 16.13 -0.27 -13.84
C ILE A 482 16.28 1.07 -13.12
N THR A 483 16.00 1.11 -11.82
CA THR A 483 16.10 2.32 -11.01
C THR A 483 16.32 2.02 -9.53
N ASP A 484 17.02 2.91 -8.83
CA ASP A 484 17.05 2.97 -7.36
C ASP A 484 15.81 3.67 -6.76
N GLY A 485 14.98 4.28 -7.61
CA GLY A 485 13.65 4.77 -7.29
C GLY A 485 12.59 3.66 -7.36
N ARG A 486 11.36 4.02 -7.73
CA ARG A 486 10.23 3.08 -7.85
C ARG A 486 9.56 3.21 -9.22
N PHE A 487 9.02 2.09 -9.70
CA PHE A 487 8.02 2.13 -10.76
C PHE A 487 6.62 1.99 -10.17
N SER A 488 5.64 2.61 -10.83
CA SER A 488 4.24 2.54 -10.43
C SER A 488 3.73 1.10 -10.46
N GLY A 489 2.82 0.77 -9.56
CA GLY A 489 2.08 -0.50 -9.60
C GLY A 489 1.30 -0.70 -10.90
N ALA A 490 1.11 0.36 -11.69
CA ALA A 490 0.49 0.34 -13.03
C ALA A 490 1.48 0.07 -14.16
N SER A 491 2.78 -0.06 -13.90
CA SER A 491 3.81 -0.33 -14.90
C SER A 491 3.72 -1.74 -15.47
N ARG A 492 4.04 -1.87 -16.77
CA ARG A 492 4.19 -3.14 -17.49
C ARG A 492 5.62 -3.29 -18.00
N GLY A 493 6.01 -4.53 -18.34
CA GLY A 493 7.32 -4.85 -18.91
C GLY A 493 8.41 -5.07 -17.86
N ALA A 494 9.64 -5.28 -18.32
CA ALA A 494 10.81 -5.54 -17.48
C ALA A 494 11.28 -4.28 -16.77
N SER A 495 10.53 -3.87 -15.73
CA SER A 495 10.78 -2.66 -14.93
C SER A 495 11.19 -3.07 -13.52
N ILE A 496 12.50 -2.96 -13.21
CA ILE A 496 13.11 -3.35 -11.95
C ILE A 496 13.36 -2.10 -11.11
N GLY A 497 12.59 -1.92 -10.04
CA GLY A 497 12.74 -0.82 -9.10
C GLY A 497 13.42 -1.24 -7.80
N HIS A 498 13.56 -0.28 -6.87
CA HIS A 498 14.12 -0.48 -5.53
C HIS A 498 15.56 -1.04 -5.54
N VAL A 499 16.31 -0.80 -6.63
CA VAL A 499 17.70 -1.30 -6.72
C VAL A 499 18.50 -0.76 -5.54
N SER A 500 18.99 -1.67 -4.73
CA SER A 500 19.67 -1.38 -3.47
C SER A 500 21.04 -2.04 -3.42
N PRO A 501 22.04 -1.32 -2.86
CA PRO A 501 22.03 0.05 -2.32
C PRO A 501 21.84 1.11 -3.41
N GLU A 502 21.15 2.24 -3.07
CA GLU A 502 20.89 3.33 -4.01
C GLU A 502 22.16 4.09 -4.44
N ALA A 503 22.08 4.81 -5.57
CA ALA A 503 23.20 5.57 -6.12
C ALA A 503 23.74 6.67 -5.17
N ALA A 504 22.88 7.31 -4.39
CA ALA A 504 23.27 8.40 -3.49
C ALA A 504 24.20 7.98 -2.35
N VAL A 505 24.20 6.69 -2.00
CA VAL A 505 25.14 6.11 -1.02
C VAL A 505 26.30 5.37 -1.69
N GLY A 506 26.44 5.51 -3.02
CA GLY A 506 27.48 4.86 -3.81
C GLY A 506 27.25 3.37 -4.01
N GLY A 507 25.99 2.93 -4.09
CA GLY A 507 25.66 1.58 -4.53
C GLY A 507 26.14 1.31 -5.97
N PRO A 508 26.21 0.04 -6.40
CA PRO A 508 26.73 -0.32 -7.72
C PRO A 508 26.04 0.40 -8.89
N ILE A 509 24.75 0.70 -8.78
CA ILE A 509 23.99 1.44 -9.79
C ILE A 509 24.59 2.84 -10.06
N ALA A 510 25.25 3.47 -9.08
CA ALA A 510 25.97 4.74 -9.26
C ALA A 510 27.17 4.64 -10.18
N LEU A 511 27.71 3.45 -10.35
CA LEU A 511 28.95 3.15 -11.06
C LEU A 511 28.72 2.68 -12.50
N VAL A 512 27.47 2.50 -12.91
CA VAL A 512 27.10 2.14 -14.28
C VAL A 512 27.47 3.28 -15.22
N GLU A 513 28.17 2.96 -16.31
CA GLU A 513 28.54 3.88 -17.38
C GLU A 513 27.72 3.60 -18.65
N GLU A 514 27.61 4.60 -19.51
CA GLU A 514 26.89 4.48 -20.77
C GLU A 514 27.48 3.35 -21.63
N GLY A 515 26.62 2.42 -22.08
CA GLY A 515 27.00 1.28 -22.90
C GLY A 515 27.47 0.04 -22.12
N ASP A 516 27.58 0.08 -20.79
CA ASP A 516 27.83 -1.12 -19.98
C ASP A 516 26.75 -2.18 -20.24
N ILE A 517 27.15 -3.43 -20.37
CA ILE A 517 26.17 -4.52 -20.58
C ILE A 517 25.55 -4.93 -19.27
N ILE A 518 24.21 -4.85 -19.20
CA ILE A 518 23.42 -5.29 -18.06
C ILE A 518 22.68 -6.56 -18.42
N SER A 519 22.73 -7.55 -17.52
CA SER A 519 22.08 -8.85 -17.66
C SER A 519 20.99 -9.00 -16.61
N ILE A 520 19.77 -9.24 -17.08
CA ILE A 520 18.56 -9.46 -16.28
C ILE A 520 18.11 -10.90 -16.53
N ASN A 521 18.01 -11.71 -15.47
CA ASN A 521 17.47 -13.07 -15.54
C ASN A 521 16.46 -13.24 -14.41
N ILE A 522 15.19 -12.97 -14.71
CA ILE A 522 14.10 -13.02 -13.74
C ILE A 522 13.85 -14.46 -13.23
N PRO A 523 13.85 -15.52 -14.08
CA PRO A 523 13.75 -16.90 -13.62
C PRO A 523 14.83 -17.30 -12.61
N GLU A 524 16.08 -16.86 -12.81
CA GLU A 524 17.20 -17.15 -11.91
C GLU A 524 17.37 -16.12 -10.79
N LEU A 525 16.50 -15.10 -10.73
CA LEU A 525 16.53 -14.03 -9.73
C LEU A 525 17.82 -13.21 -9.77
N LYS A 526 18.38 -12.95 -10.97
CA LYS A 526 19.66 -12.26 -11.14
C LYS A 526 19.52 -10.89 -11.80
N LEU A 527 20.31 -9.94 -11.31
CA LEU A 527 20.52 -8.61 -11.90
C LEU A 527 22.00 -8.28 -11.83
N GLU A 528 22.67 -8.29 -12.96
CA GLU A 528 24.13 -8.20 -13.04
C GLU A 528 24.58 -7.16 -14.07
N ILE A 529 25.74 -6.55 -13.82
CA ILE A 529 26.51 -5.78 -14.78
C ILE A 529 27.73 -6.60 -15.22
N LYS A 530 27.98 -6.66 -16.54
CA LYS A 530 29.09 -7.40 -17.16
C LYS A 530 30.36 -6.55 -17.19
N VAL A 531 30.75 -6.05 -16.04
CA VAL A 531 31.98 -5.28 -15.82
C VAL A 531 32.79 -6.03 -14.77
N SER A 532 34.12 -6.09 -14.92
CA SER A 532 34.95 -6.82 -13.97
C SER A 532 34.96 -6.19 -12.58
N ASP A 533 35.19 -6.98 -11.56
CA ASP A 533 35.26 -6.51 -10.17
C ASP A 533 36.34 -5.45 -9.98
N GLU A 534 37.49 -5.59 -10.67
CA GLU A 534 38.59 -4.64 -10.63
C GLU A 534 38.18 -3.27 -11.18
N GLU A 535 37.44 -3.24 -12.31
CA GLU A 535 36.92 -2.01 -12.90
C GLU A 535 35.85 -1.39 -12.00
N MET A 536 34.93 -2.19 -11.46
CA MET A 536 33.91 -1.69 -10.52
C MET A 536 34.56 -1.09 -9.26
N GLN A 537 35.63 -1.69 -8.75
CA GLN A 537 36.40 -1.13 -7.62
C GLN A 537 37.12 0.17 -8.03
N ALA A 538 37.68 0.24 -9.23
CA ALA A 538 38.31 1.47 -9.74
C ALA A 538 37.31 2.61 -9.90
N ARG A 539 36.11 2.34 -10.41
CA ARG A 539 35.00 3.32 -10.49
C ARG A 539 34.54 3.73 -9.08
N LYS A 540 34.41 2.79 -8.15
CA LYS A 540 34.04 3.08 -6.76
C LYS A 540 35.06 3.97 -6.06
N ALA A 541 36.34 3.78 -6.31
CA ALA A 541 37.41 4.62 -5.75
C ALA A 541 37.37 6.07 -6.26
N LYS A 542 36.82 6.30 -7.44
CA LYS A 542 36.63 7.65 -8.05
C LYS A 542 35.30 8.28 -7.66
N TRP A 543 34.32 7.48 -7.24
CA TRP A 543 32.99 7.98 -6.90
C TRP A 543 33.03 8.93 -5.70
N GLN A 544 32.29 10.02 -5.79
CA GLN A 544 32.11 10.98 -4.69
C GLN A 544 30.62 11.20 -4.44
N PRO A 545 30.20 11.35 -3.18
CA PRO A 545 28.82 11.73 -2.86
C PRO A 545 28.47 13.05 -3.57
N ARG A 546 27.28 13.10 -4.16
CA ARG A 546 26.75 14.33 -4.75
C ARG A 546 26.18 15.25 -3.69
N GLU A 547 26.18 16.56 -3.98
CA GLU A 547 25.42 17.51 -3.18
C GLU A 547 23.94 17.10 -3.13
N PRO A 548 23.30 17.20 -1.92
CA PRO A 548 21.89 16.86 -1.79
C PRO A 548 21.00 17.67 -2.73
N LYS A 549 20.09 17.02 -3.44
CA LYS A 549 19.11 17.70 -4.30
C LYS A 549 18.19 18.66 -3.52
N VAL A 550 17.97 18.41 -2.22
CA VAL A 550 17.11 19.21 -1.33
C VAL A 550 17.80 19.40 0.01
N THR A 551 18.01 20.66 0.42
CA THR A 551 18.75 21.03 1.64
C THR A 551 17.86 21.61 2.75
N THR A 552 16.56 21.83 2.49
CA THR A 552 15.64 22.45 3.43
C THR A 552 14.28 21.73 3.46
N GLY A 553 13.48 22.03 4.47
CA GLY A 553 12.10 21.52 4.58
C GLY A 553 12.01 20.05 4.97
N TYR A 554 10.86 19.45 4.67
CA TYR A 554 10.56 18.08 5.10
C TYR A 554 11.43 17.04 4.37
N LEU A 555 11.63 17.20 3.06
CA LEU A 555 12.42 16.26 2.27
C LEU A 555 13.90 16.19 2.72
N ALA A 556 14.49 17.31 3.16
CA ALA A 556 15.84 17.30 3.70
C ALA A 556 15.93 16.51 5.02
N ARG A 557 14.94 16.66 5.91
CA ARG A 557 14.85 15.86 7.14
C ARG A 557 14.64 14.38 6.84
N TYR A 558 13.77 14.06 5.90
CA TYR A 558 13.53 12.71 5.45
C TYR A 558 14.81 12.05 4.91
N ALA A 559 15.53 12.71 4.00
CA ALA A 559 16.77 12.20 3.42
C ALA A 559 17.85 11.89 4.47
N ALA A 560 17.90 12.68 5.57
CA ALA A 560 18.85 12.49 6.66
C ALA A 560 18.56 11.26 7.52
N MET A 561 17.29 10.80 7.58
CA MET A 561 16.83 9.76 8.51
C MET A 561 16.41 8.46 7.81
N VAL A 562 16.13 8.51 6.52
CA VAL A 562 15.58 7.37 5.79
C VAL A 562 16.60 6.25 5.59
N THR A 563 16.11 5.01 5.73
CA THR A 563 16.85 3.79 5.42
C THR A 563 16.81 3.49 3.91
N SER A 564 17.50 2.43 3.50
CA SER A 564 17.51 1.93 2.13
C SER A 564 16.16 1.34 1.70
N GLY A 565 15.95 1.20 0.39
CA GLY A 565 14.72 0.65 -0.20
C GLY A 565 14.45 -0.81 0.17
N ASP A 566 15.49 -1.64 0.25
CA ASP A 566 15.40 -3.05 0.69
C ASP A 566 14.94 -3.19 2.15
N ARG A 567 15.11 -2.14 2.97
CA ARG A 567 14.65 -2.05 4.36
C ARG A 567 13.31 -1.31 4.51
N GLY A 568 12.59 -1.09 3.43
CA GLY A 568 11.28 -0.44 3.43
C GLY A 568 11.31 1.08 3.41
N ALA A 569 12.48 1.73 3.23
CA ALA A 569 12.64 3.19 3.24
C ALA A 569 11.93 3.85 4.44
N ILE A 570 12.19 3.38 5.64
CA ILE A 570 11.62 3.86 6.91
C ILE A 570 12.49 4.96 7.53
N LEU A 571 11.89 5.77 8.39
CA LEU A 571 12.65 6.75 9.17
C LEU A 571 13.19 6.08 10.44
N GLU A 572 14.50 6.08 10.59
CA GLU A 572 15.18 5.65 11.82
C GLU A 572 15.87 6.85 12.51
N VAL A 573 15.85 6.84 13.83
CA VAL A 573 16.64 7.81 14.58
C VAL A 573 18.12 7.53 14.32
N PRO A 574 18.91 8.49 13.83
CA PRO A 574 20.33 8.29 13.63
C PRO A 574 20.99 7.85 14.94
N LYS A 575 21.71 6.75 14.92
CA LYS A 575 22.51 6.34 16.08
C LYS A 575 23.52 7.44 16.38
N ALA A 576 23.57 7.90 17.64
CA ALA A 576 24.61 8.83 18.07
C ALA A 576 25.99 8.18 17.77
N LYS A 577 26.85 8.95 17.07
CA LYS A 577 28.20 8.50 16.74
C LYS A 577 29.05 8.49 18.01
#